data_b282b67a7f4ece7cafa55776cc2b3c7c
#
_entry.id   b282b67a7f4ece7cafa55776cc2b3c7c
#
_cell.length_a   1.000
_cell.length_b   1.000
_cell.length_c   1.000
_cell.angle_alpha   90.00
_cell.angle_beta   90.00
_cell.angle_gamma   90.00
#
_symmetry.space_group_name_H-M   'P 1'
#
loop_
_entity.id
_entity.type
_entity.pdbx_description
1 polymer ?
#
loop_
_entity_poly.entity_id
_entity_poly.type
_entity_poly.pdbx_seq_one_letter_code
_entity_poly.pdbx_strand_id
1 'polypeptide(L)'
;MDFCKSCEELHAVSRIPLTIVHQEGEVRLALPAGHEELIPHRALTWVLADFVLQKRDALHPLVTYVEPGYFIGVVALPDDCYCIAGLVSPFQHARSEIMQMASLAFAPQQMQAYCDLMVQMPLVNLYQLKSLLCLVAVSYTHLTLPTILLV
;
A
#
# COMPACT_ATOMS: atom_id res chain seq x y z
N MET A 1 18.47 -10.88 -7.09
CA MET A 1 16.99 -10.81 -7.25
C MET A 1 16.59 -9.35 -7.30
N ASP A 2 15.74 -9.02 -8.25
CA ASP A 2 15.24 -7.68 -8.43
C ASP A 2 14.22 -7.32 -7.32
N PHE A 3 14.27 -6.07 -6.84
CA PHE A 3 13.33 -5.59 -5.83
C PHE A 3 11.86 -5.66 -6.32
N CYS A 4 11.61 -5.32 -7.57
CA CYS A 4 10.26 -5.43 -8.14
C CYS A 4 9.75 -6.87 -8.08
N LYS A 5 10.61 -7.83 -8.37
CA LYS A 5 10.26 -9.24 -8.28
C LYS A 5 9.95 -9.66 -6.85
N SER A 6 10.70 -9.16 -5.87
CA SER A 6 10.41 -9.42 -4.45
C SER A 6 9.03 -8.86 -4.06
N CYS A 7 8.70 -7.66 -4.53
CA CYS A 7 7.37 -7.08 -4.30
C CYS A 7 6.27 -7.91 -4.94
N GLU A 8 6.50 -8.39 -6.16
CA GLU A 8 5.54 -9.26 -6.85
C GLU A 8 5.29 -10.55 -6.06
N GLU A 9 6.35 -11.15 -5.53
CA GLU A 9 6.24 -12.35 -4.71
C GLU A 9 5.50 -12.09 -3.40
N LEU A 10 5.82 -10.99 -2.72
CA LEU A 10 5.13 -10.61 -1.48
C LEU A 10 3.66 -10.32 -1.73
N HIS A 11 3.34 -9.66 -2.83
CA HIS A 11 1.95 -9.43 -3.23
C HIS A 11 1.24 -10.74 -3.56
N ALA A 12 1.89 -11.64 -4.30
CA ALA A 12 1.29 -12.92 -4.68
C ALA A 12 0.93 -13.78 -3.46
N VAL A 13 1.80 -13.78 -2.44
CA VAL A 13 1.58 -14.56 -1.21
C VAL A 13 0.56 -13.91 -0.30
N SER A 14 0.69 -12.60 -0.06
CA SER A 14 -0.16 -11.88 0.89
C SER A 14 -1.49 -11.45 0.30
N ARG A 15 -1.52 -11.23 -1.02
CA ARG A 15 -2.64 -10.64 -1.77
C ARG A 15 -2.94 -9.20 -1.38
N ILE A 16 -2.10 -8.59 -0.57
CA ILE A 16 -2.23 -7.20 -0.18
C ILE A 16 -1.71 -6.32 -1.32
N PRO A 17 -2.49 -5.34 -1.79
CA PRO A 17 -2.02 -4.41 -2.82
C PRO A 17 -0.81 -3.61 -2.36
N LEU A 18 0.16 -3.46 -3.23
CA LEU A 18 1.38 -2.69 -2.98
C LEU A 18 1.56 -1.64 -4.06
N THR A 19 1.91 -0.43 -3.66
CA THR A 19 2.22 0.67 -4.58
C THR A 19 3.51 1.33 -4.15
N ILE A 20 4.46 1.46 -5.07
CA ILE A 20 5.70 2.19 -4.82
C ILE A 20 5.58 3.54 -5.52
N VAL A 21 5.68 4.61 -4.75
CA VAL A 21 5.59 5.98 -5.27
C VAL A 21 6.84 6.77 -4.91
N HIS A 22 7.25 7.65 -5.81
CA HIS A 22 8.27 8.64 -5.52
C HIS A 22 7.63 9.84 -4.81
N GLN A 23 8.39 10.57 -4.00
CA GLN A 23 7.88 11.71 -3.25
C GLN A 23 7.24 12.80 -4.14
N GLU A 24 7.60 12.82 -5.43
CA GLU A 24 7.01 13.75 -6.39
C GLU A 24 5.68 13.25 -6.98
N GLY A 25 5.23 12.07 -6.57
CA GLY A 25 3.94 11.50 -6.97
C GLY A 25 4.00 10.49 -8.10
N GLU A 26 5.19 10.24 -8.68
CA GLU A 26 5.34 9.24 -9.73
C GLU A 26 5.15 7.83 -9.17
N VAL A 27 4.24 7.08 -9.77
CA VAL A 27 4.03 5.66 -9.43
C VAL A 27 5.05 4.83 -10.18
N ARG A 28 5.89 4.11 -9.44
CA ARG A 28 6.95 3.28 -10.03
C ARG A 28 6.57 1.82 -10.13
N LEU A 29 5.66 1.36 -9.29
CA LEU A 29 5.16 -0.01 -9.29
C LEU A 29 3.78 -0.02 -8.65
N ALA A 30 2.84 -0.74 -9.25
CA ALA A 30 1.53 -0.96 -8.66
C ALA A 30 1.15 -2.43 -8.83
N LEU A 31 0.75 -3.06 -7.74
CA LEU A 31 0.39 -4.46 -7.69
C LEU A 31 -0.96 -4.62 -6.96
N PRO A 32 -2.01 -5.06 -7.62
CA PRO A 32 -2.08 -5.35 -9.06
C PRO A 32 -2.01 -4.09 -9.93
N ALA A 33 -1.68 -4.26 -11.19
CA ALA A 33 -1.57 -3.13 -12.11
C ALA A 33 -2.88 -2.32 -12.17
N GLY A 34 -2.75 -1.00 -12.12
CA GLY A 34 -3.91 -0.08 -12.11
C GLY A 34 -4.52 0.14 -10.73
N HIS A 35 -4.03 -0.54 -9.70
CA HIS A 35 -4.57 -0.41 -8.34
C HIS A 35 -4.46 1.02 -7.80
N GLU A 36 -3.43 1.74 -8.18
CA GLU A 36 -3.20 3.12 -7.73
C GLU A 36 -4.36 4.06 -8.08
N GLU A 37 -5.08 3.77 -9.15
CA GLU A 37 -6.24 4.56 -9.57
C GLU A 37 -7.46 4.31 -8.67
N LEU A 38 -7.43 3.22 -7.92
CA LEU A 38 -8.51 2.82 -7.03
C LEU A 38 -8.27 3.21 -5.58
N ILE A 39 -7.13 3.82 -5.26
CA ILE A 39 -6.88 4.39 -3.93
C ILE A 39 -7.44 5.80 -3.91
N PRO A 40 -8.34 6.14 -2.94
CA PRO A 40 -8.83 7.49 -2.84
C PRO A 40 -7.66 8.47 -2.67
N HIS A 41 -7.56 9.44 -3.56
CA HIS A 41 -6.46 10.40 -3.57
C HIS A 41 -6.30 11.12 -2.22
N ARG A 42 -7.42 11.44 -1.59
CA ARG A 42 -7.44 12.10 -0.28
C ARG A 42 -6.78 11.24 0.80
N ALA A 43 -7.09 9.92 0.80
CA ALA A 43 -6.51 8.99 1.76
C ALA A 43 -4.99 8.90 1.56
N LEU A 44 -4.56 8.79 0.32
CA LEU A 44 -3.14 8.73 -0.04
C LEU A 44 -2.39 9.98 0.41
N THR A 45 -2.94 11.15 0.12
CA THR A 45 -2.34 12.43 0.50
C THR A 45 -2.19 12.55 2.00
N TRP A 46 -3.20 12.19 2.76
CA TRP A 46 -3.16 12.27 4.21
C TRP A 46 -2.13 11.32 4.82
N VAL A 47 -2.06 10.09 4.34
CA VAL A 47 -1.12 9.10 4.85
C VAL A 47 0.32 9.54 4.59
N LEU A 48 0.61 10.03 3.40
CA LEU A 48 1.95 10.51 3.07
C LEU A 48 2.32 11.76 3.87
N ALA A 49 1.40 12.71 4.01
CA ALA A 49 1.64 13.92 4.79
C ALA A 49 1.91 13.60 6.26
N ASP A 50 1.10 12.72 6.85
CA ASP A 50 1.25 12.30 8.23
C ASP A 50 2.57 11.55 8.45
N PHE A 51 2.94 10.68 7.51
CA PHE A 51 4.20 9.95 7.56
C PHE A 51 5.41 10.91 7.54
N VAL A 52 5.39 11.88 6.65
CA VAL A 52 6.46 12.89 6.55
C VAL A 52 6.55 13.74 7.81
N LEU A 53 5.41 14.16 8.36
CA LEU A 53 5.37 14.95 9.59
C LEU A 53 5.95 14.19 10.79
N GLN A 54 5.72 12.88 10.87
CA GLN A 54 6.24 12.06 11.95
C GLN A 54 7.71 11.68 11.76
N LYS A 55 8.31 12.04 10.64
CA LYS A 55 9.73 11.77 10.32
C LYS A 55 10.09 10.29 10.52
N ARG A 56 9.22 9.42 10.06
CA ARG A 56 9.46 7.99 10.21
C ARG A 56 10.55 7.50 9.26
N ASP A 57 11.32 6.52 9.71
CA ASP A 57 12.35 5.89 8.89
C ASP A 57 11.81 4.59 8.24
N ALA A 58 12.66 3.94 7.43
CA ALA A 58 12.31 2.75 6.67
C ALA A 58 11.88 1.56 7.52
N LEU A 59 12.25 1.51 8.81
CA LEU A 59 11.92 0.39 9.69
C LEU A 59 10.67 0.64 10.54
N HIS A 60 10.07 1.81 10.42
CA HIS A 60 8.93 2.22 11.24
C HIS A 60 7.73 2.57 10.36
N PRO A 61 6.99 1.57 9.89
CA PRO A 61 5.81 1.83 9.07
C PRO A 61 4.72 2.54 9.87
N LEU A 62 3.97 3.39 9.19
CA LEU A 62 2.78 4.02 9.73
C LEU A 62 1.56 3.33 9.13
N VAL A 63 0.61 2.95 9.97
CA VAL A 63 -0.67 2.41 9.52
C VAL A 63 -1.76 3.37 9.97
N THR A 64 -2.58 3.80 9.02
CA THR A 64 -3.64 4.77 9.24
C THR A 64 -4.99 4.17 8.89
N TYR A 65 -5.98 4.48 9.73
CA TYR A 65 -7.37 4.09 9.50
C TYR A 65 -7.98 4.99 8.43
N VAL A 66 -8.70 4.39 7.51
CA VAL A 66 -9.44 5.07 6.45
C VAL A 66 -10.89 4.60 6.54
N GLU A 67 -11.82 5.55 6.68
CA GLU A 67 -13.24 5.21 6.80
C GLU A 67 -13.75 4.45 5.57
N PRO A 68 -14.66 3.50 5.78
CA PRO A 68 -15.24 2.95 7.01
C PRO A 68 -14.66 1.57 7.38
N GLY A 69 -13.52 1.50 8.00
CA GLY A 69 -12.99 0.23 8.49
C GLY A 69 -11.87 -0.35 7.64
N TYR A 70 -11.25 0.48 6.82
CA TYR A 70 -10.08 0.10 6.06
C TYR A 70 -8.82 0.68 6.67
N PHE A 71 -7.69 0.06 6.34
CA PHE A 71 -6.37 0.54 6.74
C PHE A 71 -5.48 0.69 5.53
N ILE A 72 -4.62 1.66 5.58
CA ILE A 72 -3.56 1.86 4.61
C ILE A 72 -2.26 2.06 5.38
N GLY A 73 -1.19 1.46 4.91
CA GLY A 73 0.11 1.58 5.54
C GLY A 73 1.14 2.16 4.60
N VAL A 74 2.14 2.81 5.16
CA VAL A 74 3.24 3.39 4.40
C VAL A 74 4.55 3.17 5.13
N VAL A 75 5.60 2.90 4.37
CA VAL A 75 6.97 2.82 4.88
C VAL A 75 7.89 3.55 3.90
N ALA A 76 8.90 4.23 4.43
CA ALA A 76 9.89 4.90 3.61
C ALA A 76 10.86 3.90 3.01
N LEU A 77 11.23 4.14 1.76
CA LEU A 77 12.28 3.42 1.06
C LEU A 77 13.40 4.39 0.71
N PRO A 78 14.62 3.91 0.43
CA PRO A 78 15.67 4.76 -0.10
C PRO A 78 15.24 5.45 -1.41
N ASP A 79 16.01 6.49 -1.81
CA ASP A 79 15.78 7.24 -3.06
C ASP A 79 14.45 8.01 -3.08
N ASP A 80 14.01 8.50 -1.92
CA ASP A 80 12.79 9.32 -1.80
C ASP A 80 11.53 8.61 -2.30
N CYS A 81 11.50 7.29 -2.13
CA CYS A 81 10.35 6.47 -2.47
C CYS A 81 9.62 6.02 -1.21
N TYR A 82 8.36 5.65 -1.40
CA TYR A 82 7.51 5.12 -0.34
C TYR A 82 6.79 3.88 -0.86
N CYS A 83 6.66 2.89 0.01
CA CYS A 83 5.79 1.74 -0.27
C CYS A 83 4.48 1.93 0.48
N ILE A 84 3.39 1.86 -0.25
CA ILE A 84 2.04 1.98 0.29
C ILE A 84 1.36 0.63 0.14
N ALA A 85 0.83 0.10 1.25
CA ALA A 85 0.10 -1.17 1.28
C ALA A 85 -1.35 -0.93 1.65
N GLY A 86 -2.26 -1.52 0.92
CA GLY A 86 -3.70 -1.40 1.14
C GLY A 86 -4.40 -0.71 0.00
N LEU A 87 -5.67 -0.45 0.11
CA LEU A 87 -6.56 -0.55 1.30
C LEU A 87 -6.85 -2.00 1.69
N VAL A 88 -6.82 -2.30 2.96
CA VAL A 88 -7.18 -3.61 3.51
C VAL A 88 -8.03 -3.45 4.78
N SER A 89 -8.69 -4.52 5.20
CA SER A 89 -9.51 -4.50 6.40
C SER A 89 -9.40 -5.84 7.13
N PRO A 90 -9.47 -5.85 8.48
CA PRO A 90 -9.61 -7.10 9.22
C PRO A 90 -11.04 -7.64 9.21
N PHE A 91 -11.99 -6.88 8.66
CA PHE A 91 -13.40 -7.25 8.60
C PHE A 91 -13.89 -7.33 7.18
N GLN A 92 -14.83 -8.25 6.92
CA GLN A 92 -15.50 -8.31 5.63
C GLN A 92 -16.60 -7.26 5.59
N HIS A 93 -16.58 -6.42 4.54
CA HIS A 93 -17.59 -5.39 4.32
C HIS A 93 -18.62 -5.85 3.30
N ALA A 94 -19.88 -5.48 3.52
CA ALA A 94 -20.94 -5.76 2.57
C ALA A 94 -20.73 -4.94 1.28
N ARG A 95 -21.09 -5.52 0.14
CA ARG A 95 -20.97 -4.85 -1.15
C ARG A 95 -21.67 -3.48 -1.17
N SER A 96 -22.81 -3.38 -0.51
CA SER A 96 -23.56 -2.12 -0.40
C SER A 96 -22.77 -1.03 0.32
N GLU A 97 -22.06 -1.38 1.38
CA GLU A 97 -21.20 -0.44 2.11
C GLU A 97 -20.05 0.04 1.25
N ILE A 98 -19.40 -0.88 0.52
CA ILE A 98 -18.30 -0.56 -0.37
C ILE A 98 -18.77 0.38 -1.48
N MET A 99 -19.94 0.11 -2.07
CA MET A 99 -20.51 0.95 -3.12
C MET A 99 -20.86 2.34 -2.62
N GLN A 100 -21.38 2.44 -1.41
CA GLN A 100 -21.71 3.72 -0.80
C GLN A 100 -20.46 4.59 -0.62
N MET A 101 -19.37 3.99 -0.17
CA MET A 101 -18.07 4.67 -0.07
C MET A 101 -17.54 5.08 -1.43
N ALA A 102 -17.58 4.17 -2.38
CA ALA A 102 -17.08 4.42 -3.72
C ALA A 102 -17.80 5.61 -4.37
N SER A 103 -19.09 5.77 -4.10
CA SER A 103 -19.87 6.89 -4.66
C SER A 103 -19.38 8.26 -4.20
N LEU A 104 -18.70 8.32 -3.06
CA LEU A 104 -18.19 9.59 -2.53
C LEU A 104 -16.80 9.95 -3.08
N ALA A 105 -16.09 8.99 -3.64
CA ALA A 105 -14.68 9.15 -4.01
C ALA A 105 -14.41 8.93 -5.50
N PHE A 106 -15.25 8.21 -6.20
CA PHE A 106 -14.97 7.76 -7.57
C PHE A 106 -16.10 8.10 -8.54
N ALA A 107 -15.73 8.26 -9.81
CA ALA A 107 -16.68 8.35 -10.90
C ALA A 107 -17.41 7.00 -11.09
N PRO A 108 -18.64 7.00 -11.64
CA PRO A 108 -19.41 5.76 -11.81
C PRO A 108 -18.66 4.63 -12.52
N GLN A 109 -17.80 4.96 -13.48
CA GLN A 109 -17.02 3.96 -14.21
C GLN A 109 -16.00 3.25 -13.33
N GLN A 110 -15.48 3.95 -12.30
CA GLN A 110 -14.48 3.41 -11.39
C GLN A 110 -15.10 2.67 -10.21
N MET A 111 -16.36 2.99 -9.88
CA MET A 111 -17.04 2.41 -8.72
C MET A 111 -17.14 0.90 -8.80
N GLN A 112 -17.48 0.37 -9.97
CA GLN A 112 -17.62 -1.07 -10.17
C GLN A 112 -16.27 -1.78 -10.00
N ALA A 113 -15.20 -1.25 -10.61
CA ALA A 113 -13.87 -1.80 -10.50
C ALA A 113 -13.38 -1.77 -9.05
N TYR A 114 -13.60 -0.67 -8.35
CA TYR A 114 -13.26 -0.53 -6.93
C TYR A 114 -14.00 -1.56 -6.08
N CYS A 115 -15.30 -1.69 -6.28
CA CYS A 115 -16.12 -2.63 -5.53
C CYS A 115 -15.68 -4.08 -5.78
N ASP A 116 -15.43 -4.45 -7.04
CA ASP A 116 -14.98 -5.79 -7.39
C ASP A 116 -13.63 -6.11 -6.75
N LEU A 117 -12.73 -5.15 -6.71
CA LEU A 117 -11.43 -5.30 -6.05
C LEU A 117 -11.59 -5.49 -4.55
N MET A 118 -12.36 -4.63 -3.90
CA MET A 118 -12.48 -4.63 -2.43
C MET A 118 -13.23 -5.85 -1.90
N VAL A 119 -14.17 -6.39 -2.66
CA VAL A 119 -14.87 -7.63 -2.29
C VAL A 119 -13.92 -8.82 -2.23
N GLN A 120 -12.87 -8.81 -3.04
CA GLN A 120 -11.90 -9.89 -3.13
C GLN A 120 -10.68 -9.72 -2.20
N MET A 121 -10.61 -8.58 -1.48
CA MET A 121 -9.47 -8.31 -0.61
C MET A 121 -9.35 -9.34 0.51
N PRO A 122 -8.13 -9.78 0.84
CA PRO A 122 -7.92 -10.64 2.00
C PRO A 122 -8.24 -9.89 3.28
N LEU A 123 -8.65 -10.62 4.32
CA LEU A 123 -8.79 -10.05 5.65
C LEU A 123 -7.40 -9.93 6.26
N VAL A 124 -7.03 -8.71 6.65
CA VAL A 124 -5.68 -8.39 7.09
C VAL A 124 -5.76 -7.57 8.38
N ASN A 125 -5.05 -8.01 9.41
CA ASN A 125 -4.95 -7.23 10.65
C ASN A 125 -3.75 -6.27 10.60
N LEU A 126 -3.66 -5.37 11.59
CA LEU A 126 -2.60 -4.36 11.64
C LEU A 126 -1.20 -4.96 11.69
N TYR A 127 -1.03 -6.07 12.39
CA TYR A 127 0.27 -6.71 12.52
C TYR A 127 0.74 -7.30 11.19
N GLN A 128 -0.16 -7.92 10.45
CA GLN A 128 0.14 -8.45 9.12
C GLN A 128 0.54 -7.33 8.16
N LEU A 129 -0.18 -6.21 8.20
CA LEU A 129 0.12 -5.06 7.34
C LEU A 129 1.49 -4.45 7.68
N LYS A 130 1.76 -4.23 8.96
CA LYS A 130 3.07 -3.73 9.40
C LYS A 130 4.20 -4.66 9.05
N SER A 131 4.00 -5.97 9.25
CA SER A 131 5.01 -6.99 8.92
C SER A 131 5.33 -6.99 7.43
N LEU A 132 4.32 -6.88 6.58
CA LEU A 132 4.53 -6.81 5.14
C LEU A 132 5.37 -5.58 4.76
N LEU A 133 5.04 -4.42 5.31
CA LEU A 133 5.77 -3.19 5.04
C LEU A 133 7.23 -3.28 5.50
N CYS A 134 7.47 -3.88 6.67
CA CYS A 134 8.82 -4.12 7.14
C CYS A 134 9.59 -5.06 6.21
N LEU A 135 8.95 -6.12 5.71
CA LEU A 135 9.56 -7.03 4.76
C LEU A 135 9.93 -6.35 3.45
N VAL A 136 9.06 -5.46 2.95
CA VAL A 136 9.36 -4.68 1.75
C VAL A 136 10.58 -3.79 1.98
N ALA A 137 10.63 -3.08 3.10
CA ALA A 137 11.73 -2.18 3.43
C ALA A 137 13.05 -2.94 3.58
N VAL A 138 13.03 -4.08 4.26
CA VAL A 138 14.22 -4.92 4.45
C VAL A 138 14.66 -5.49 3.10
N SER A 139 13.76 -5.95 2.27
CA SER A 139 14.07 -6.48 0.94
C SER A 139 14.74 -5.42 0.08
N TYR A 140 14.24 -4.18 0.11
CA TYR A 140 14.84 -3.09 -0.66
C TYR A 140 16.27 -2.82 -0.17
N THR A 141 16.46 -2.68 1.14
CA THR A 141 17.75 -2.39 1.75
C THR A 141 18.74 -3.52 1.45
N HIS A 142 18.32 -4.75 1.59
CA HIS A 142 19.16 -5.92 1.36
C HIS A 142 19.61 -6.02 -0.10
N LEU A 143 18.72 -5.72 -1.05
CA LEU A 143 19.04 -5.80 -2.47
C LEU A 143 19.87 -4.62 -2.98
N THR A 144 19.83 -3.47 -2.29
CA THR A 144 20.56 -2.27 -2.72
C THR A 144 21.93 -2.14 -2.06
N LEU A 145 22.14 -2.76 -0.88
CA LEU A 145 23.39 -2.66 -0.12
C LEU A 145 24.36 -3.86 -0.22
N PRO A 146 23.97 -5.01 -0.77
CA PRO A 146 24.80 -6.22 -0.65
C PRO A 146 26.18 -6.09 -1.27
N THR A 147 26.32 -5.32 -2.32
CA THR A 147 27.61 -5.09 -2.98
C THR A 147 28.62 -4.42 -2.05
N ILE A 148 28.15 -3.54 -1.19
CA ILE A 148 28.98 -2.84 -0.21
C ILE A 148 29.36 -3.78 0.93
N LEU A 149 28.45 -4.61 1.38
CA LEU A 149 28.66 -5.50 2.51
C LEU A 149 29.53 -6.72 2.18
N LEU A 150 29.59 -7.10 0.91
CA LEU A 150 30.37 -8.26 0.47
C LEU A 150 31.84 -7.93 0.16
N VAL A 151 32.17 -6.67 0.18
CA VAL A 151 33.56 -6.22 0.06
C VAL A 151 34.20 -6.12 1.43
#